data_3d7e63f4e14a10753f2dec8b091f9686
#
_entry.id   3d7e63f4e14a10753f2dec8b091f9686
#
_cell.length_a   1.000
_cell.length_b   1.000
_cell.length_c   1.000
_cell.angle_alpha   90.00
_cell.angle_beta   90.00
_cell.angle_gamma   90.00
#
_symmetry.space_group_name_H-M   'P 1'
#
loop_
_entity.id
_entity.type
_entity.pdbx_description
1 polymer ?
#
loop_
_entity_poly.entity_id
_entity_poly.type
_entity_poly.pdbx_seq_one_letter_code
_entity_poly.pdbx_strand_id
1 'polypeptide(L)' 'MEQMMKAIIEFQLPEDQNYYDVANQSPRMLALLWDLSQQLRSWQKYGHEFKDADDALDKIREEFYKLINEHDVNIEL' A
#
# COMPACT_ATOMS: atom_id res chain seq x y z
N MET A 1 1.37 -32.11 -19.18
CA MET A 1 2.24 -32.12 -17.98
C MET A 1 2.53 -30.71 -17.57
N GLU A 2 2.21 -30.36 -16.35
CA GLU A 2 2.48 -29.01 -15.84
C GLU A 2 3.94 -28.87 -15.47
N GLN A 3 4.54 -27.79 -15.90
CA GLN A 3 5.87 -27.40 -15.44
C GLN A 3 5.74 -26.55 -14.18
N MET A 4 6.39 -26.97 -13.11
CA MET A 4 6.46 -26.21 -11.89
C MET A 4 7.69 -25.32 -11.94
N MET A 5 7.48 -24.00 -11.81
CA MET A 5 8.56 -23.04 -11.71
C MET A 5 8.67 -22.54 -10.29
N LYS A 6 9.89 -22.35 -9.85
CA LYS A 6 10.18 -21.76 -8.53
C LYS A 6 10.94 -20.47 -8.71
N ALA A 7 10.60 -19.49 -7.89
CA ALA A 7 11.38 -18.27 -7.78
C ALA A 7 11.84 -18.12 -6.33
N ILE A 8 13.11 -17.80 -6.15
CA ILE A 8 13.72 -17.61 -4.84
C ILE A 8 14.35 -16.23 -4.82
N ILE A 9 14.07 -15.49 -3.75
CA ILE A 9 14.70 -14.18 -3.49
C ILE A 9 15.57 -14.34 -2.24
N GLU A 10 16.86 -14.02 -2.38
CA GLU A 10 17.80 -14.12 -1.28
C GLU A 10 18.23 -12.74 -0.78
N PHE A 11 18.40 -12.62 0.52
CA PHE A 11 18.86 -11.40 1.17
C PHE A 11 20.03 -11.71 2.06
N GLN A 12 21.06 -10.86 2.03
CA GLN A 12 22.20 -10.91 2.94
C GLN A 12 21.87 -10.09 4.19
N LEU A 13 21.55 -10.75 5.29
CA LEU A 13 21.25 -10.07 6.54
C LEU A 13 22.52 -9.92 7.38
N PRO A 14 22.71 -8.79 8.07
CA PRO A 14 21.75 -7.67 8.21
C PRO A 14 21.81 -6.61 7.11
N GLU A 15 22.73 -6.71 6.15
CA GLU A 15 22.96 -5.66 5.15
C GLU A 15 21.70 -5.33 4.34
N ASP A 16 20.92 -6.34 3.98
CA ASP A 16 19.72 -6.20 3.16
C ASP A 16 18.44 -6.15 3.99
N GLN A 17 18.54 -5.82 5.28
CA GLN A 17 17.39 -5.88 6.19
C GLN A 17 16.20 -5.06 5.68
N ASN A 18 16.43 -3.86 5.16
CA ASN A 18 15.35 -3.01 4.65
C ASN A 18 14.66 -3.64 3.45
N TYR A 19 15.42 -4.22 2.53
CA TYR A 19 14.86 -4.91 1.36
C TYR A 19 14.05 -6.14 1.77
N TYR A 20 14.54 -6.88 2.75
CA TYR A 20 13.85 -8.04 3.30
C TYR A 20 12.52 -7.64 3.93
N ASP A 21 12.51 -6.57 4.74
CA ASP A 21 11.31 -6.06 5.40
C ASP A 21 10.28 -5.59 4.36
N VAL A 22 10.72 -4.90 3.31
CA VAL A 22 9.83 -4.50 2.20
C VAL A 22 9.25 -5.74 1.51
N ALA A 23 10.08 -6.73 1.21
CA ALA A 23 9.60 -7.95 0.54
C ALA A 23 8.55 -8.68 1.39
N ASN A 24 8.76 -8.75 2.70
CA ASN A 24 7.82 -9.43 3.60
C ASN A 24 6.45 -8.75 3.68
N GLN A 25 6.39 -7.43 3.51
CA GLN A 25 5.11 -6.72 3.57
C GLN A 25 4.53 -6.40 2.18
N SER A 26 5.19 -6.87 1.09
CA SER A 26 4.74 -6.57 -0.27
C SER A 26 3.28 -6.95 -0.55
N PRO A 27 2.76 -8.10 -0.14
CA PRO A 27 1.34 -8.42 -0.36
C PRO A 27 0.41 -7.44 0.33
N ARG A 28 0.76 -6.99 1.53
CA ARG A 28 -0.03 -5.99 2.26
C ARG A 28 0.05 -4.61 1.62
N MET A 29 1.23 -4.25 1.11
CA MET A 29 1.41 -3.00 0.34
C MET A 29 0.57 -2.99 -0.92
N LEU A 30 0.52 -4.11 -1.64
CA LEU A 30 -0.30 -4.23 -2.85
C LEU A 30 -1.78 -4.08 -2.51
N ALA A 31 -2.25 -4.74 -1.45
CA ALA A 31 -3.63 -4.62 -1.00
C ALA A 31 -3.98 -3.18 -0.60
N LEU A 32 -3.06 -2.49 0.08
CA LEU A 32 -3.22 -1.08 0.44
C LEU A 32 -3.38 -0.20 -0.80
N LEU A 33 -2.50 -0.39 -1.78
CA LEU A 33 -2.53 0.39 -3.03
C LEU A 33 -3.84 0.15 -3.78
N TRP A 34 -4.31 -1.09 -3.81
CA TRP A 34 -5.60 -1.42 -4.42
C TRP A 34 -6.74 -0.69 -3.72
N ASP A 35 -6.81 -0.79 -2.39
CA ASP A 35 -7.87 -0.16 -1.61
C ASP A 35 -7.85 1.36 -1.78
N LEU A 36 -6.66 1.98 -1.76
CA LEU A 36 -6.54 3.42 -1.98
C LEU A 36 -7.02 3.80 -3.37
N SER A 37 -6.64 3.03 -4.40
CA SER A 37 -7.08 3.31 -5.77
C SER A 37 -8.60 3.23 -5.90
N GLN A 38 -9.24 2.26 -5.22
CA GLN A 38 -10.69 2.13 -5.24
C GLN A 38 -11.37 3.29 -4.51
N GLN A 39 -10.80 3.76 -3.40
CA GLN A 39 -11.33 4.90 -2.68
C GLN A 39 -11.23 6.18 -3.51
N LEU A 40 -10.10 6.42 -4.15
CA LEU A 40 -9.92 7.59 -5.01
C LEU A 40 -10.91 7.56 -6.18
N ARG A 41 -11.08 6.40 -6.79
CA ARG A 41 -12.05 6.21 -7.87
C ARG A 41 -13.48 6.49 -7.40
N SER A 42 -13.83 6.01 -6.21
CA SER A 42 -15.15 6.21 -5.63
C SER A 42 -15.45 7.70 -5.46
N TRP A 43 -14.51 8.47 -4.93
CA TRP A 43 -14.69 9.91 -4.77
C TRP A 43 -14.85 10.62 -6.12
N GLN A 44 -14.09 10.21 -7.13
CA GLN A 44 -14.20 10.81 -8.47
C GLN A 44 -15.51 10.45 -9.17
N LYS A 45 -15.93 9.19 -9.07
CA LYS A 45 -17.07 8.67 -9.84
C LYS A 45 -18.40 8.96 -9.18
N TYR A 46 -18.47 8.82 -7.86
CA TYR A 46 -19.74 8.92 -7.11
C TYR A 46 -19.87 10.21 -6.33
N GLY A 47 -18.82 11.04 -6.33
CA GLY A 47 -18.83 12.32 -5.66
C GLY A 47 -18.18 12.28 -4.29
N HIS A 48 -17.98 13.46 -3.77
CA HIS A 48 -17.35 13.69 -2.48
C HIS A 48 -17.92 14.96 -1.84
N GLU A 49 -17.60 15.14 -0.55
CA GLU A 49 -18.02 16.32 0.19
C GLU A 49 -16.82 17.21 0.57
N PHE A 50 -15.77 17.19 -0.26
CA PHE A 50 -14.59 18.04 -0.02
C PHE A 50 -14.96 19.49 -0.27
N LYS A 51 -14.58 20.36 0.67
CA LYS A 51 -14.93 21.79 0.62
C LYS A 51 -14.02 22.55 -0.33
N ASP A 52 -12.73 22.18 -0.36
CA ASP A 52 -11.70 22.84 -1.15
C ASP A 52 -10.53 21.87 -1.33
N ALA A 53 -9.45 22.36 -1.95
CA ALA A 53 -8.27 21.54 -2.20
C ALA A 53 -7.58 21.09 -0.91
N ASP A 54 -7.50 21.97 0.08
CA ASP A 54 -6.86 21.63 1.35
C ASP A 54 -7.65 20.57 2.11
N ASP A 55 -8.97 20.69 2.13
CA ASP A 55 -9.84 19.68 2.73
C ASP A 55 -9.69 18.33 2.02
N ALA A 56 -9.61 18.34 0.69
CA ALA A 56 -9.40 17.13 -0.09
C ALA A 56 -8.08 16.45 0.28
N LEU A 57 -6.99 17.22 0.38
CA LEU A 57 -5.69 16.69 0.76
C LEU A 57 -5.71 16.08 2.16
N ASP A 58 -6.37 16.75 3.11
CA ASP A 58 -6.51 16.23 4.47
C ASP A 58 -7.27 14.89 4.48
N LYS A 59 -8.38 14.80 3.75
CA LYS A 59 -9.18 13.58 3.68
C LYS A 59 -8.43 12.44 3.01
N ILE A 60 -7.70 12.72 1.94
CA ILE A 60 -6.89 11.71 1.26
C ILE A 60 -5.78 11.22 2.19
N ARG A 61 -5.12 12.12 2.91
CA ARG A 61 -4.09 11.76 3.87
C ARG A 61 -4.64 10.90 5.00
N GLU A 62 -5.79 11.26 5.55
CA GLU A 62 -6.46 10.47 6.60
C GLU A 62 -6.74 9.05 6.11
N GLU A 63 -7.29 8.90 4.92
CA GLU A 63 -7.58 7.60 4.32
C GLU A 63 -6.31 6.79 4.11
N PHE A 64 -5.25 7.41 3.63
CA PHE A 64 -3.96 6.76 3.42
C PHE A 64 -3.41 6.17 4.73
N TYR A 65 -3.39 6.96 5.81
CA TYR A 65 -2.88 6.48 7.09
C TYR A 65 -3.80 5.45 7.74
N LYS A 66 -5.10 5.57 7.53
CA LYS A 66 -6.05 4.55 7.96
C LYS A 66 -5.74 3.21 7.30
N LEU A 67 -5.48 3.22 5.98
CA LEU A 67 -5.14 2.00 5.24
C LEU A 67 -3.78 1.44 5.66
N ILE A 68 -2.80 2.29 5.94
CA ILE A 68 -1.51 1.87 6.47
C ILE A 68 -1.70 1.08 7.78
N ASN A 69 -2.53 1.58 8.67
CA ASN A 69 -2.80 0.90 9.93
C ASN A 69 -3.61 -0.38 9.74
N GLU A 70 -4.61 -0.37 8.88
CA GLU A 70 -5.43 -1.56 8.60
C GLU A 70 -4.62 -2.70 7.99
N HIS A 71 -3.70 -2.39 7.08
CA HIS A 71 -2.88 -3.39 6.41
C HIS A 71 -1.56 -3.69 7.11
N ASP A 72 -1.30 -3.01 8.23
CA ASP A 72 -0.05 -3.18 8.99
C ASP A 72 1.18 -3.01 8.09
N VAL A 73 1.23 -1.88 7.39
CA VAL A 73 2.34 -1.53 6.50
C VAL A 73 3.23 -0.50 7.17
N ASN A 74 4.55 -0.69 7.08
CA ASN A 74 5.54 0.27 7.54
C ASN A 74 6.21 0.93 6.35
N ILE A 75 5.99 2.23 6.18
CA ILE A 75 6.58 3.02 5.09
C ILE A 75 7.84 3.76 5.52
N GLU A 76 8.22 3.66 6.78
CA GLU A 76 9.39 4.37 7.36
C GLU A 76 10.55 3.42 7.65
N LEU A 77 10.85 2.56 6.69
CA LEU A 77 11.95 1.59 6.82
C LEU A 77 13.32 2.25 6.66
#